data_7d8745fef5164af5eba77912d4079e7c
#
_entry.id   7d8745fef5164af5eba77912d4079e7c
#
_cell.length_a   1.000
_cell.length_b   1.000
_cell.length_c   1.000
_cell.angle_alpha   90.00
_cell.angle_beta   90.00
_cell.angle_gamma   90.00
#
_symmetry.space_group_name_H-M   'P 1'
#
loop_
_entity.id
_entity.type
_entity.pdbx_description
1 polymer ?
#
loop_
_entity_poly.entity_id
_entity_poly.type
_entity_poly.pdbx_seq_one_letter_code
_entity_poly.pdbx_strand_id
1 'polypeptide(L)'
;MKLVKNLLSLLLMLAVVLPMAAQGERTIKRKVAIGRFSNETQYAKGLFYDKENDPMGKQALDILSSKLASSGKFILLEREDLDILMNEAGDNMNKIGADYIILGSITEFGRKTEGEQKVFSSTKTQTVEAGVSVRLMEAATGLIIYSDEAKGYAETSSK
;
A
#
# COMPACT_ATOMS: atom_id res chain seq x y z
N MET A 1 9.65 19.17 -60.95
CA MET A 1 8.65 19.84 -60.08
C MET A 1 7.57 18.91 -59.51
N LYS A 2 7.02 17.94 -60.23
CA LYS A 2 5.99 17.02 -59.74
C LYS A 2 6.48 16.08 -58.62
N LEU A 3 7.72 15.57 -58.74
CA LEU A 3 8.34 14.68 -57.74
C LEU A 3 8.54 15.36 -56.36
N VAL A 4 8.98 16.64 -56.36
CA VAL A 4 9.20 17.41 -55.11
C VAL A 4 7.87 17.73 -54.40
N LYS A 5 6.80 18.00 -55.18
CA LYS A 5 5.47 18.22 -54.60
C LYS A 5 4.90 16.95 -53.98
N ASN A 6 5.11 15.79 -54.60
CA ASN A 6 4.65 14.52 -54.05
C ASN A 6 5.45 14.09 -52.80
N LEU A 7 6.76 14.38 -52.78
CA LEU A 7 7.61 14.12 -51.58
C LEU A 7 7.22 15.02 -50.42
N LEU A 8 6.92 16.30 -50.68
CA LEU A 8 6.49 17.26 -49.67
C LEU A 8 5.10 16.89 -49.12
N SER A 9 4.18 16.42 -49.97
CA SER A 9 2.85 15.94 -49.56
C SER A 9 2.94 14.68 -48.69
N LEU A 10 3.86 13.74 -49.03
CA LEU A 10 4.08 12.52 -48.26
C LEU A 10 4.70 12.84 -46.87
N LEU A 11 5.64 13.81 -46.81
CA LEU A 11 6.25 14.27 -45.57
C LEU A 11 5.24 14.97 -44.68
N LEU A 12 4.32 15.76 -45.24
CA LEU A 12 3.27 16.44 -44.51
C LEU A 12 2.23 15.45 -43.94
N MET A 13 1.89 14.38 -44.67
CA MET A 13 1.02 13.30 -44.18
C MET A 13 1.67 12.52 -43.02
N LEU A 14 2.98 12.27 -43.09
CA LEU A 14 3.72 11.57 -42.05
C LEU A 14 3.77 12.37 -40.73
N ALA A 15 3.83 13.70 -40.80
CA ALA A 15 3.87 14.59 -39.65
C ALA A 15 2.56 14.64 -38.84
N VAL A 16 1.42 14.30 -39.45
CA VAL A 16 0.10 14.29 -38.80
C VAL A 16 -0.14 12.99 -37.99
N VAL A 17 0.57 11.90 -38.29
CA VAL A 17 0.37 10.59 -37.65
C VAL A 17 1.19 10.43 -36.35
N LEU A 18 2.23 11.23 -36.15
CA LEU A 18 3.15 11.12 -34.99
C LEU A 18 2.65 11.60 -33.63
N PRO A 19 1.65 12.47 -33.47
CA PRO A 19 1.24 12.91 -32.12
C PRO A 19 0.23 12.00 -31.42
N MET A 20 -0.31 10.96 -32.07
CA MET A 20 -1.32 10.10 -31.41
C MET A 20 -0.75 9.02 -30.47
N ALA A 21 0.56 8.79 -30.47
CA ALA A 21 1.18 7.77 -29.61
C ALA A 21 1.62 8.28 -28.22
N ALA A 22 1.44 9.56 -27.93
CA ALA A 22 1.91 10.19 -26.68
C ALA A 22 0.79 10.54 -25.67
N GLN A 23 -0.43 10.04 -25.89
CA GLN A 23 -1.44 10.10 -24.82
C GLN A 23 -1.16 8.93 -23.87
N GLY A 24 -0.29 9.17 -22.87
CA GLY A 24 -0.18 8.29 -21.72
C GLY A 24 -1.57 8.03 -21.19
N GLU A 25 -1.94 6.77 -21.02
CA GLU A 25 -3.21 6.37 -20.41
C GLU A 25 -3.39 7.17 -19.13
N ARG A 26 -4.32 8.11 -19.12
CA ARG A 26 -4.78 8.77 -17.91
C ARG A 26 -5.61 7.75 -17.13
N THR A 27 -4.94 6.84 -16.46
CA THR A 27 -5.59 5.90 -15.55
C THR A 27 -6.24 6.72 -14.45
N ILE A 28 -7.57 6.67 -14.38
CA ILE A 28 -8.32 7.32 -13.30
C ILE A 28 -7.90 6.61 -12.01
N LYS A 29 -7.21 7.34 -11.12
CA LYS A 29 -6.79 6.79 -9.83
C LYS A 29 -8.02 6.47 -9.00
N ARG A 30 -8.07 5.27 -8.43
CA ARG A 30 -9.13 4.83 -7.55
C ARG A 30 -8.95 5.42 -6.15
N LYS A 31 -10.07 5.80 -5.53
CA LYS A 31 -10.10 6.30 -4.16
C LYS A 31 -10.16 5.10 -3.22
N VAL A 32 -9.18 4.99 -2.36
CA VAL A 32 -9.02 3.85 -1.45
C VAL A 32 -8.98 4.37 -0.02
N ALA A 33 -9.77 3.77 0.86
CA ALA A 33 -9.66 3.95 2.29
C ALA A 33 -9.06 2.69 2.91
N ILE A 34 -8.20 2.84 3.91
CA ILE A 34 -7.80 1.71 4.74
C ILE A 34 -8.80 1.65 5.90
N GLY A 35 -9.44 0.50 6.03
CA GLY A 35 -10.32 0.21 7.12
C GLY A 35 -9.54 -0.37 8.32
N ARG A 36 -10.05 -1.47 8.88
CA ARG A 36 -9.38 -2.12 10.00
C ARG A 36 -8.11 -2.84 9.56
N PHE A 37 -7.04 -2.64 10.33
CA PHE A 37 -5.82 -3.44 10.27
C PHE A 37 -5.53 -3.95 11.69
N SER A 38 -5.48 -5.26 11.91
CA SER A 38 -5.42 -5.86 13.24
C SER A 38 -4.26 -6.85 13.40
N ASN A 39 -3.78 -7.01 14.62
CA ASN A 39 -2.83 -8.06 14.96
C ASN A 39 -3.58 -9.33 15.42
N GLU A 40 -3.62 -10.36 14.59
CA GLU A 40 -4.23 -11.66 14.90
C GLU A 40 -3.25 -12.62 15.60
N THR A 41 -1.97 -12.26 15.68
CA THR A 41 -0.94 -13.09 16.33
C THR A 41 -1.02 -12.98 17.86
N GLN A 42 -0.32 -13.88 18.56
CA GLN A 42 -0.15 -13.79 20.02
C GLN A 42 1.00 -12.85 20.43
N TYR A 43 1.82 -12.40 19.47
CA TYR A 43 2.93 -11.52 19.73
C TYR A 43 2.45 -10.10 20.07
N ALA A 44 3.10 -9.48 21.06
CA ALA A 44 2.75 -8.17 21.59
C ALA A 44 1.35 -8.06 22.24
N LYS A 45 0.62 -9.16 22.37
CA LYS A 45 -0.61 -9.24 23.17
C LYS A 45 -0.21 -9.45 24.63
N GLY A 46 0.04 -8.37 25.35
CA GLY A 46 0.25 -8.38 26.79
C GLY A 46 -1.06 -8.38 27.56
N LEU A 47 -0.94 -8.34 28.91
CA LEU A 47 -2.08 -8.32 29.83
C LEU A 47 -3.05 -7.12 29.62
N PHE A 48 -2.56 -6.04 29.00
CA PHE A 48 -3.29 -4.80 28.73
C PHE A 48 -3.63 -4.63 27.24
N TYR A 49 -3.50 -5.70 26.44
CA TYR A 49 -3.89 -5.66 25.05
C TYR A 49 -5.42 -5.59 24.91
N ASP A 50 -5.90 -4.61 24.19
CA ASP A 50 -7.26 -4.53 23.70
C ASP A 50 -7.26 -4.22 22.19
N LYS A 51 -8.42 -4.34 21.55
CA LYS A 51 -8.54 -4.08 20.10
C LYS A 51 -8.37 -2.60 19.74
N GLU A 52 -8.54 -1.70 20.70
CA GLU A 52 -8.39 -0.26 20.53
C GLU A 52 -6.92 0.17 20.70
N ASN A 53 -6.15 -0.64 21.43
CA ASN A 53 -4.73 -0.41 21.71
C ASN A 53 -3.87 -1.50 21.08
N ASP A 54 -3.82 -1.52 19.74
CA ASP A 54 -3.02 -2.44 18.93
C ASP A 54 -1.86 -1.69 18.24
N PRO A 55 -0.71 -1.56 18.88
CA PRO A 55 0.42 -0.80 18.32
C PRO A 55 1.01 -1.46 17.07
N MET A 56 0.94 -2.78 16.93
CA MET A 56 1.43 -3.48 15.73
C MET A 56 0.49 -3.26 14.56
N GLY A 57 -0.82 -3.36 14.79
CA GLY A 57 -1.82 -3.07 13.77
C GLY A 57 -1.71 -1.63 13.26
N LYS A 58 -1.55 -0.66 14.17
CA LYS A 58 -1.33 0.75 13.80
C LYS A 58 -0.05 0.95 12.99
N GLN A 59 1.07 0.40 13.42
CA GLN A 59 2.33 0.50 12.68
C GLN A 59 2.24 -0.13 11.28
N ALA A 60 1.58 -1.28 11.16
CA ALA A 60 1.38 -1.92 9.86
C ALA A 60 0.48 -1.09 8.95
N LEU A 61 -0.56 -0.46 9.49
CA LEU A 61 -1.44 0.47 8.78
C LEU A 61 -0.66 1.68 8.26
N ASP A 62 0.19 2.30 9.09
CA ASP A 62 1.02 3.45 8.70
C ASP A 62 1.98 3.10 7.56
N ILE A 63 2.62 1.95 7.64
CA ILE A 63 3.53 1.47 6.58
C ILE A 63 2.76 1.22 5.29
N LEU A 64 1.59 0.59 5.35
CA LEU A 64 0.75 0.33 4.19
C LEU A 64 0.27 1.63 3.56
N SER A 65 -0.22 2.58 4.36
CA SER A 65 -0.67 3.90 3.94
C SER A 65 0.44 4.64 3.19
N SER A 66 1.63 4.69 3.78
CA SER A 66 2.81 5.32 3.17
C SER A 66 3.18 4.69 1.83
N LYS A 67 3.16 3.36 1.73
CA LYS A 67 3.48 2.63 0.50
C LYS A 67 2.42 2.83 -0.59
N LEU A 68 1.14 2.82 -0.24
CA LEU A 68 0.06 3.08 -1.20
C LEU A 68 0.11 4.52 -1.71
N ALA A 69 0.29 5.51 -0.84
CA ALA A 69 0.41 6.92 -1.20
C ALA A 69 1.61 7.15 -2.12
N SER A 70 2.79 6.62 -1.76
CA SER A 70 4.03 6.78 -2.54
C SER A 70 3.99 6.06 -3.89
N SER A 71 3.14 5.04 -4.06
CA SER A 71 2.97 4.36 -5.35
C SER A 71 2.41 5.27 -6.45
N GLY A 72 1.71 6.34 -6.07
CA GLY A 72 1.03 7.27 -6.96
C GLY A 72 -0.13 6.66 -7.76
N LYS A 73 -0.49 5.40 -7.52
CA LYS A 73 -1.54 4.66 -8.25
C LYS A 73 -2.94 4.88 -7.67
N PHE A 74 -3.02 5.30 -6.41
CA PHE A 74 -4.26 5.45 -5.66
C PHE A 74 -4.40 6.87 -5.12
N ILE A 75 -5.63 7.29 -4.84
CA ILE A 75 -5.97 8.41 -3.99
C ILE A 75 -6.33 7.81 -2.65
N LEU A 76 -5.46 7.99 -1.65
CA LEU A 76 -5.71 7.48 -0.31
C LEU A 76 -6.58 8.45 0.46
N LEU A 77 -7.64 7.94 1.08
CA LEU A 77 -8.55 8.72 1.92
C LEU A 77 -8.21 8.49 3.39
N GLU A 78 -7.98 9.57 4.10
CA GLU A 78 -7.79 9.54 5.55
C GLU A 78 -9.12 9.24 6.25
N ARG A 79 -9.07 8.40 7.28
CA ARG A 79 -10.23 7.98 8.05
C ARG A 79 -10.04 8.10 9.56
N GLU A 80 -8.82 8.01 10.06
CA GLU A 80 -8.55 8.09 11.50
C GLU A 80 -8.79 9.49 12.05
N ASP A 81 -8.36 10.51 11.30
CA ASP A 81 -8.49 11.92 11.69
C ASP A 81 -9.71 12.60 11.05
N LEU A 82 -10.69 11.83 10.59
CA LEU A 82 -11.86 12.37 9.90
C LEU A 82 -12.63 13.39 10.76
N ASP A 83 -12.74 13.14 12.06
CA ASP A 83 -13.44 14.05 12.98
C ASP A 83 -12.70 15.38 13.13
N ILE A 84 -11.37 15.35 13.16
CA ILE A 84 -10.52 16.56 13.18
C ILE A 84 -10.71 17.34 11.90
N LEU A 85 -10.63 16.66 10.75
CA LEU A 85 -10.82 17.27 9.43
C LEU A 85 -12.24 17.87 9.27
N MET A 86 -13.26 17.18 9.78
CA MET A 86 -14.63 17.70 9.76
C MET A 86 -14.80 18.93 10.64
N ASN A 87 -14.14 18.98 11.79
CA ASN A 87 -14.19 20.15 12.69
C ASN A 87 -13.47 21.36 12.08
N GLU A 88 -12.36 21.15 11.37
CA GLU A 88 -11.62 22.22 10.70
C GLU A 88 -12.33 22.74 9.43
N ALA A 89 -12.88 21.83 8.63
CA ALA A 89 -13.54 22.18 7.37
C ALA A 89 -14.99 22.70 7.56
N GLY A 90 -15.59 22.44 8.71
CA GLY A 90 -16.99 22.77 8.99
C GLY A 90 -17.96 22.09 8.01
N ASP A 91 -19.11 22.74 7.77
CA ASP A 91 -20.17 22.24 6.87
C ASP A 91 -19.77 22.19 5.38
N ASN A 92 -18.59 22.71 5.04
CA ASN A 92 -18.10 22.77 3.66
C ASN A 92 -17.37 21.49 3.20
N MET A 93 -17.21 20.51 4.06
CA MET A 93 -16.55 19.26 3.70
C MET A 93 -17.45 18.38 2.85
N ASN A 94 -17.24 18.38 1.53
CA ASN A 94 -17.83 17.40 0.64
C ASN A 94 -17.25 16.00 0.95
N LYS A 95 -18.07 15.13 1.52
CA LYS A 95 -17.66 13.74 1.83
C LYS A 95 -17.34 13.00 0.55
N ILE A 96 -16.06 12.81 0.28
CA ILE A 96 -15.59 12.00 -0.84
C ILE A 96 -15.66 10.53 -0.42
N GLY A 97 -16.53 9.73 -1.07
CA GLY A 97 -16.61 8.30 -0.82
C GLY A 97 -15.39 7.54 -1.37
N ALA A 98 -14.97 6.49 -0.69
CA ALA A 98 -14.00 5.55 -1.22
C ALA A 98 -14.66 4.66 -2.30
N ASP A 99 -13.92 4.30 -3.34
CA ASP A 99 -14.30 3.26 -4.29
C ASP A 99 -14.05 1.88 -3.68
N TYR A 100 -12.95 1.75 -2.94
CA TYR A 100 -12.52 0.51 -2.29
C TYR A 100 -12.08 0.74 -0.85
N ILE A 101 -12.23 -0.30 -0.04
CA ILE A 101 -11.74 -0.37 1.34
C ILE A 101 -10.75 -1.52 1.44
N ILE A 102 -9.55 -1.25 1.95
CA ILE A 102 -8.56 -2.25 2.28
C ILE A 102 -8.74 -2.65 3.75
N LEU A 103 -8.87 -3.95 3.97
CA LEU A 103 -8.87 -4.57 5.29
C LEU A 103 -7.65 -5.46 5.40
N GLY A 104 -7.00 -5.51 6.55
CA GLY A 104 -5.83 -6.34 6.72
C GLY A 104 -5.63 -6.84 8.14
N SER A 105 -4.74 -7.81 8.25
CA SER A 105 -4.31 -8.32 9.54
C SER A 105 -2.89 -8.87 9.47
N ILE A 106 -2.16 -8.77 10.59
CA ILE A 106 -0.92 -9.50 10.80
C ILE A 106 -1.32 -10.89 11.27
N THR A 107 -1.09 -11.90 10.42
CA THR A 107 -1.52 -13.29 10.66
C THR A 107 -0.45 -14.11 11.35
N GLU A 108 0.82 -13.76 11.13
CA GLU A 108 1.96 -14.47 11.66
C GLU A 108 3.05 -13.47 12.09
N PHE A 109 3.67 -13.71 13.23
CA PHE A 109 4.84 -12.96 13.66
C PHE A 109 5.70 -13.86 14.54
N GLY A 110 6.95 -14.07 14.12
CA GLY A 110 7.92 -14.89 14.83
C GLY A 110 9.27 -14.21 14.94
N ARG A 111 9.95 -14.43 16.07
CA ARG A 111 11.33 -14.01 16.30
C ARG A 111 12.13 -15.24 16.70
N LYS A 112 13.20 -15.55 15.96
CA LYS A 112 14.15 -16.59 16.25
C LYS A 112 15.53 -15.99 16.50
N THR A 113 16.23 -16.46 17.53
CA THR A 113 17.60 -16.06 17.81
C THR A 113 18.47 -17.30 17.83
N GLU A 114 19.47 -17.35 16.98
CA GLU A 114 20.45 -18.43 16.90
C GLU A 114 21.82 -17.87 17.28
N GLY A 115 22.53 -18.59 18.14
CA GLY A 115 23.88 -18.24 18.56
C GLY A 115 24.87 -19.33 18.15
N GLU A 116 25.92 -18.96 17.43
CA GLU A 116 27.05 -19.85 17.15
C GLU A 116 28.26 -19.40 17.96
N GLN A 117 28.75 -20.27 18.83
CA GLN A 117 29.98 -20.05 19.60
C GLN A 117 31.13 -20.84 18.98
N LYS A 118 32.19 -20.14 18.56
CA LYS A 118 33.50 -20.68 18.18
C LYS A 118 34.55 -20.26 19.22
N VAL A 119 35.64 -20.99 19.31
CA VAL A 119 36.68 -20.84 20.37
C VAL A 119 37.19 -19.38 20.50
N PHE A 120 37.08 -18.54 19.45
CA PHE A 120 37.55 -17.16 19.44
C PHE A 120 36.53 -16.17 18.88
N SER A 121 35.30 -16.59 18.61
CA SER A 121 34.24 -15.69 18.15
C SER A 121 32.85 -16.20 18.52
N SER A 122 31.94 -15.28 18.84
CA SER A 122 30.54 -15.57 19.06
C SER A 122 29.72 -14.74 18.07
N THR A 123 28.90 -15.41 17.27
CA THR A 123 27.98 -14.72 16.35
C THR A 123 26.56 -15.01 16.80
N LYS A 124 25.76 -13.95 16.91
CA LYS A 124 24.35 -14.03 17.26
C LYS A 124 23.53 -13.56 16.07
N THR A 125 22.72 -14.43 15.51
CA THR A 125 21.82 -14.13 14.40
C THR A 125 20.40 -14.07 14.91
N GLN A 126 19.70 -13.01 14.56
CA GLN A 126 18.30 -12.81 14.89
C GLN A 126 17.49 -12.71 13.60
N THR A 127 16.52 -13.59 13.47
CA THR A 127 15.58 -13.62 12.35
C THR A 127 14.18 -13.25 12.83
N VAL A 128 13.51 -12.40 12.08
CA VAL A 128 12.11 -12.02 12.30
C VAL A 128 11.33 -12.39 11.06
N GLU A 129 10.22 -13.09 11.23
CA GLU A 129 9.28 -13.44 10.19
C GLU A 129 7.93 -12.78 10.47
N ALA A 130 7.26 -12.30 9.43
CA ALA A 130 5.92 -11.73 9.52
C ALA A 130 5.06 -12.16 8.35
N GLY A 131 3.80 -12.50 8.62
CA GLY A 131 2.75 -12.74 7.64
C GLY A 131 1.68 -11.67 7.73
N VAL A 132 1.18 -11.24 6.59
CA VAL A 132 0.13 -10.22 6.47
C VAL A 132 -0.91 -10.70 5.47
N SER A 133 -2.18 -10.70 5.89
CA SER A 133 -3.33 -10.91 5.02
C SER A 133 -3.98 -9.58 4.65
N VAL A 134 -4.32 -9.41 3.38
CA VAL A 134 -4.98 -8.20 2.87
C VAL A 134 -6.20 -8.58 2.06
N ARG A 135 -7.30 -7.87 2.26
CA ARG A 135 -8.56 -8.00 1.50
C ARG A 135 -8.95 -6.66 0.93
N LEU A 136 -9.32 -6.64 -0.33
CA LEU A 136 -9.88 -5.47 -1.00
C LEU A 136 -11.39 -5.65 -1.15
N MET A 137 -12.14 -4.71 -0.61
CA MET A 137 -13.59 -4.71 -0.62
C MET A 137 -14.09 -3.53 -1.45
N GLU A 138 -15.06 -3.76 -2.31
CA GLU A 138 -15.79 -2.69 -2.99
C GLU A 138 -16.69 -1.96 -1.99
N ALA A 139 -16.53 -0.64 -1.87
CA ALA A 139 -17.21 0.13 -0.83
C ALA A 139 -18.73 0.20 -1.03
N ALA A 140 -19.19 0.20 -2.28
CA ALA A 140 -20.62 0.31 -2.61
C ALA A 140 -21.42 -0.95 -2.28
N THR A 141 -20.83 -2.13 -2.48
CA THR A 141 -21.51 -3.42 -2.38
C THR A 141 -21.10 -4.24 -1.14
N GLY A 142 -19.93 -3.92 -0.56
CA GLY A 142 -19.33 -4.75 0.50
C GLY A 142 -18.71 -6.06 0.00
N LEU A 143 -18.64 -6.28 -1.31
CA LEU A 143 -18.07 -7.50 -1.88
C LEU A 143 -16.53 -7.50 -1.75
N ILE A 144 -15.97 -8.61 -1.30
CA ILE A 144 -14.52 -8.82 -1.33
C ILE A 144 -14.16 -9.24 -2.76
N ILE A 145 -13.40 -8.36 -3.45
CA ILE A 145 -13.01 -8.55 -4.85
C ILE A 145 -11.59 -9.09 -4.99
N TYR A 146 -10.80 -9.02 -3.93
CA TYR A 146 -9.44 -9.54 -3.89
C TYR A 146 -9.06 -9.92 -2.45
N SER A 147 -8.32 -10.99 -2.30
CA SER A 147 -7.72 -11.41 -1.03
C SER A 147 -6.39 -12.09 -1.32
N ASP A 148 -5.37 -11.73 -0.55
CA ASP A 148 -4.04 -12.30 -0.67
C ASP A 148 -3.31 -12.30 0.68
N GLU A 149 -2.28 -13.14 0.78
CA GLU A 149 -1.41 -13.23 1.93
C GLU A 149 0.06 -13.11 1.48
N ALA A 150 0.81 -12.27 2.16
CA ALA A 150 2.23 -12.08 1.93
C ALA A 150 3.02 -12.40 3.20
N LYS A 151 4.19 -13.04 3.02
CA LYS A 151 5.15 -13.30 4.09
C LYS A 151 6.47 -12.60 3.78
N GLY A 152 7.11 -12.12 4.82
CA GLY A 152 8.41 -11.48 4.75
C GLY A 152 9.28 -11.87 5.93
N TYR A 153 10.58 -11.75 5.75
CA TYR A 153 11.55 -11.99 6.82
C TYR A 153 12.65 -10.92 6.79
N ALA A 154 13.22 -10.67 7.96
CA ALA A 154 14.39 -9.82 8.12
C ALA A 154 15.39 -10.52 9.04
N GLU A 155 16.68 -10.40 8.72
CA GLU A 155 17.76 -10.99 9.48
C GLU A 155 18.79 -9.94 9.86
N THR A 156 19.29 -10.02 11.08
CA THR A 156 20.42 -9.22 11.55
C THR A 156 21.39 -10.10 12.32
N SER A 157 22.69 -9.89 12.12
CA SER A 157 23.76 -10.60 12.83
C SER A 157 24.68 -9.63 13.54
N SER A 158 25.07 -9.98 14.77
CA SER A 158 26.08 -9.25 15.55
C SER A 158 27.23 -10.18 15.92
N LYS A 159 28.44 -9.69 15.83
CA LYS A 159 29.68 -10.34 16.29
C LYS A 159 30.05 -9.81 17.65
#